data_be12bf501264eba340fbf789096a26f7
#
_entry.id   be12bf501264eba340fbf789096a26f7
#
_cell.length_a   1.000
_cell.length_b   1.000
_cell.length_c   1.000
_cell.angle_alpha   90.00
_cell.angle_beta   90.00
_cell.angle_gamma   90.00
#
_symmetry.space_group_name_H-M   'P 1'
#
loop_
_entity.id
_entity.type
_entity.pdbx_description
1 polymer ?
#
loop_
_entity_poly.entity_id
_entity_poly.type
_entity_poly.pdbx_seq_one_letter_code
_entity_poly.pdbx_strand_id
1 'polypeptide(L)'
;LILAKLLLSKADFLLLDEPTNHLDISAIAWLEDFLKNFNGACLIISHDRYFLDRVTNKTIELENKKIRSYKGNYSEFLVKKEAEQKAIEEKYENDMKEIERLEGIIAQQRQWNREKNIKTAESKEKVIERIKEQLVIPDKKLDKIRFDFTPKCVSGEDVLQVTSLKKSFGNHTVFENASFNVKRGERVFLLGDNGCGKTTLLKILMGDLSRDDGTFKFGASLMT
;
A
#
# COMPACT_ATOMS: atom_id res chain seq x y z
N LEU A 1 -2.21 -9.08 -24.68
CA LEU A 1 -2.22 -8.68 -26.12
C LEU A 1 -2.39 -7.16 -26.30
N ILE A 2 -3.23 -6.47 -25.51
CA ILE A 2 -3.47 -5.02 -25.58
C ILE A 2 -2.20 -4.25 -25.20
N LEU A 3 -1.55 -4.60 -24.08
CA LEU A 3 -0.31 -3.97 -23.64
C LEU A 3 0.78 -4.06 -24.71
N ALA A 4 1.00 -5.24 -25.29
CA ALA A 4 1.99 -5.43 -26.35
C ALA A 4 1.71 -4.56 -27.59
N LYS A 5 0.45 -4.42 -28.01
CA LYS A 5 0.06 -3.53 -29.11
C LYS A 5 0.35 -2.06 -28.78
N LEU A 6 0.03 -1.65 -27.56
CA LEU A 6 0.25 -0.28 -27.09
C LEU A 6 1.74 0.06 -27.07
N LEU A 7 2.57 -0.85 -26.57
CA LEU A 7 4.01 -0.66 -26.51
C LEU A 7 4.69 -0.62 -27.90
N LEU A 8 4.11 -1.30 -28.89
CA LEU A 8 4.56 -1.26 -30.28
C LEU A 8 4.08 -0.05 -31.08
N SER A 9 3.17 0.76 -30.55
CA SER A 9 2.50 1.85 -31.28
C SER A 9 3.35 3.11 -31.46
N LYS A 10 4.61 3.14 -31.03
CA LYS A 10 5.51 4.32 -31.08
C LYS A 10 4.88 5.58 -30.48
N ALA A 11 4.07 5.42 -29.44
CA ALA A 11 3.42 6.53 -28.76
C ALA A 11 4.47 7.34 -27.96
N ASP A 12 4.34 8.66 -27.98
CA ASP A 12 5.18 9.56 -27.15
C ASP A 12 4.71 9.66 -25.71
N PHE A 13 3.48 9.18 -25.42
CA PHE A 13 2.88 9.22 -24.10
C PHE A 13 2.10 7.94 -23.80
N LEU A 14 2.35 7.34 -22.66
CA LEU A 14 1.69 6.13 -22.18
C LEU A 14 0.83 6.43 -20.92
N LEU A 15 -0.40 5.95 -20.94
CA LEU A 15 -1.29 5.91 -19.76
C LEU A 15 -1.47 4.44 -19.37
N LEU A 16 -0.97 4.06 -18.20
CA LEU A 16 -1.00 2.69 -17.71
C LEU A 16 -1.75 2.62 -16.39
N ASP A 17 -2.81 1.82 -16.35
CA ASP A 17 -3.61 1.57 -15.14
C ASP A 17 -3.41 0.12 -14.72
N GLU A 18 -2.82 -0.07 -13.52
CA GLU A 18 -2.47 -1.37 -12.94
C GLU A 18 -1.77 -2.34 -13.93
N PRO A 19 -0.68 -1.91 -14.59
CA PRO A 19 -0.08 -2.70 -15.67
C PRO A 19 0.57 -4.01 -15.21
N THR A 20 0.85 -4.16 -13.92
CA THR A 20 1.42 -5.37 -13.31
C THR A 20 0.38 -6.45 -13.04
N ASN A 21 -0.92 -6.10 -13.06
CA ASN A 21 -1.97 -7.07 -12.81
C ASN A 21 -1.96 -8.18 -13.84
N HIS A 22 -2.03 -9.42 -13.38
CA HIS A 22 -2.03 -10.64 -14.19
C HIS A 22 -0.71 -10.93 -14.95
N LEU A 23 0.34 -10.16 -14.71
CA LEU A 23 1.67 -10.48 -15.22
C LEU A 23 2.41 -11.42 -14.25
N ASP A 24 3.24 -12.28 -14.82
CA ASP A 24 4.21 -13.04 -14.03
C ASP A 24 5.49 -12.24 -13.80
N ILE A 25 6.39 -12.76 -12.99
CA ILE A 25 7.61 -12.06 -12.58
C ILE A 25 8.48 -11.71 -13.78
N SER A 26 8.56 -12.60 -14.78
CA SER A 26 9.34 -12.39 -15.99
C SER A 26 8.77 -11.27 -16.86
N ALA A 27 7.45 -11.22 -16.98
CA ALA A 27 6.76 -10.16 -17.72
C ALA A 27 6.84 -8.79 -16.99
N ILE A 28 6.78 -8.77 -15.66
CA ILE A 28 6.99 -7.55 -14.87
C ILE A 28 8.41 -7.04 -15.07
N ALA A 29 9.43 -7.89 -14.95
CA ALA A 29 10.82 -7.50 -15.15
C ALA A 29 11.05 -6.92 -16.56
N TRP A 30 10.48 -7.55 -17.58
CA TRP A 30 10.52 -7.04 -18.94
C TRP A 30 9.85 -5.67 -19.08
N LEU A 31 8.66 -5.48 -18.45
CA LEU A 31 7.95 -4.21 -18.48
C LEU A 31 8.74 -3.10 -17.78
N GLU A 32 9.37 -3.40 -16.64
CA GLU A 32 10.25 -2.46 -15.95
C GLU A 32 11.39 -1.99 -16.85
N ASP A 33 12.07 -2.92 -17.51
CA ASP A 33 13.20 -2.60 -18.40
C ASP A 33 12.72 -1.82 -19.64
N PHE A 34 11.56 -2.16 -20.18
CA PHE A 34 10.95 -1.40 -21.27
C PHE A 34 10.68 0.06 -20.84
N LEU A 35 10.01 0.26 -19.70
CA LEU A 35 9.63 1.60 -19.23
C LEU A 35 10.83 2.46 -18.84
N LYS A 36 11.90 1.86 -18.30
CA LYS A 36 13.17 2.58 -18.03
C LYS A 36 13.83 3.11 -19.30
N ASN A 37 13.74 2.37 -20.39
CA ASN A 37 14.33 2.74 -21.66
C ASN A 37 13.37 3.50 -22.59
N PHE A 38 12.14 3.73 -22.16
CA PHE A 38 11.14 4.44 -22.93
C PHE A 38 11.46 5.94 -22.97
N ASN A 39 11.62 6.50 -24.18
CA ASN A 39 11.97 7.91 -24.36
C ASN A 39 10.80 8.89 -24.23
N GLY A 40 9.56 8.40 -24.20
CA GLY A 40 8.35 9.20 -24.05
C GLY A 40 7.99 9.44 -22.57
N ALA A 41 6.86 10.08 -22.34
CA ALA A 41 6.32 10.28 -21.00
C ALA A 41 5.37 9.12 -20.62
N CYS A 42 5.35 8.76 -19.34
CA CYS A 42 4.43 7.76 -18.81
C CYS A 42 3.65 8.33 -17.61
N LEU A 43 2.34 8.07 -17.56
CA LEU A 43 1.55 8.19 -16.34
C LEU A 43 1.07 6.80 -15.94
N ILE A 44 1.47 6.38 -14.75
CA ILE A 44 1.24 5.01 -14.25
C ILE A 44 0.43 5.09 -12.97
N ILE A 45 -0.65 4.31 -12.90
CA ILE A 45 -1.39 4.04 -11.67
C ILE A 45 -1.07 2.59 -11.29
N SER A 46 -0.57 2.36 -10.08
CA SER A 46 -0.30 1.02 -9.57
C SER A 46 -0.30 0.98 -8.04
N HIS A 47 -0.64 -0.17 -7.48
CA HIS A 47 -0.48 -0.49 -6.07
C HIS A 47 0.83 -1.24 -5.78
N ASP A 48 1.56 -1.65 -6.81
CA ASP A 48 2.85 -2.31 -6.68
C ASP A 48 3.96 -1.29 -6.41
N ARG A 49 4.29 -1.13 -5.13
CA ARG A 49 5.29 -0.17 -4.66
C ARG A 49 6.68 -0.46 -5.22
N TYR A 50 7.03 -1.74 -5.34
CA TYR A 50 8.33 -2.17 -5.85
C TYR A 50 8.48 -1.81 -7.32
N PHE A 51 7.46 -2.05 -8.12
CA PHE A 51 7.42 -1.63 -9.52
C PHE A 51 7.52 -0.11 -9.66
N LEU A 52 6.72 0.65 -8.90
CA LEU A 52 6.78 2.12 -8.92
C LEU A 52 8.16 2.67 -8.58
N ASP A 53 8.82 2.11 -7.57
CA ASP A 53 10.17 2.55 -7.18
C ASP A 53 11.21 2.38 -8.28
N ARG A 54 11.01 1.41 -9.16
CA ARG A 54 11.97 1.09 -10.23
C ARG A 54 11.75 1.87 -11.52
N VAL A 55 10.52 2.30 -11.79
CA VAL A 55 10.16 2.90 -13.08
C VAL A 55 9.79 4.38 -12.99
N THR A 56 9.51 4.93 -11.81
CA THR A 56 9.06 6.32 -11.67
C THR A 56 10.15 7.24 -11.13
N ASN A 57 10.13 8.49 -11.58
CA ASN A 57 11.00 9.58 -11.11
C ASN A 57 10.21 10.79 -10.58
N LYS A 58 8.88 10.69 -10.60
CA LYS A 58 7.96 11.69 -10.09
C LYS A 58 6.70 11.00 -9.60
N THR A 59 6.24 11.36 -8.41
CA THR A 59 5.02 10.83 -7.81
C THR A 59 3.97 11.93 -7.73
N ILE A 60 2.74 11.61 -8.11
CA ILE A 60 1.58 12.50 -7.99
C ILE A 60 0.62 11.86 -6.99
N GLU A 61 0.32 12.58 -5.94
CA GLU A 61 -0.63 12.18 -4.92
C GLU A 61 -1.97 12.89 -5.13
N LEU A 62 -3.04 12.13 -5.13
CA LEU A 62 -4.41 12.64 -5.12
C LEU A 62 -5.04 12.30 -3.76
N GLU A 63 -5.10 13.27 -2.86
CA GLU A 63 -5.65 13.10 -1.52
C GLU A 63 -6.49 14.33 -1.13
N ASN A 64 -7.60 14.12 -0.43
CA ASN A 64 -8.48 15.19 0.07
C ASN A 64 -8.89 16.21 -1.02
N LYS A 65 -9.20 15.74 -2.23
CA LYS A 65 -9.57 16.56 -3.42
C LYS A 65 -8.45 17.51 -3.88
N LYS A 66 -7.22 17.29 -3.45
CA LYS A 66 -6.04 18.05 -3.83
C LYS A 66 -5.03 17.16 -4.55
N ILE A 67 -4.31 17.75 -5.50
CA ILE A 67 -3.23 17.08 -6.21
C ILE A 67 -1.92 17.71 -5.75
N ARG A 68 -0.98 16.87 -5.31
CA ARG A 68 0.37 17.27 -4.96
C ARG A 68 1.37 16.49 -5.81
N SER A 69 2.47 17.12 -6.16
CA SER A 69 3.50 16.51 -7.00
C SER A 69 4.83 16.50 -6.25
N TYR A 70 5.46 15.35 -6.21
CA TYR A 70 6.75 15.12 -5.55
C TYR A 70 7.76 14.63 -6.59
N LYS A 71 8.93 15.22 -6.60
CA LYS A 71 10.06 14.73 -7.39
C LYS A 71 10.64 13.50 -6.68
N GLY A 72 10.82 12.41 -7.42
CA GLY A 72 11.33 11.16 -6.91
C GLY A 72 10.37 9.99 -7.06
N ASN A 73 10.86 8.80 -6.76
CA ASN A 73 10.09 7.56 -6.78
C ASN A 73 9.14 7.46 -5.58
N TYR A 74 8.46 6.32 -5.45
CA TYR A 74 7.47 6.11 -4.39
C TYR A 74 8.10 6.13 -2.98
N SER A 75 9.27 5.53 -2.78
CA SER A 75 9.96 5.53 -1.47
C SER A 75 10.41 6.93 -1.07
N GLU A 76 10.97 7.72 -1.99
CA GLU A 76 11.34 9.11 -1.76
C GLU A 76 10.12 9.99 -1.46
N PHE A 77 9.00 9.75 -2.13
CA PHE A 77 7.73 10.40 -1.84
C PHE A 77 7.27 10.15 -0.41
N LEU A 78 7.31 8.89 0.06
CA LEU A 78 6.90 8.55 1.43
C LEU A 78 7.72 9.32 2.48
N VAL A 79 9.04 9.39 2.31
CA VAL A 79 9.92 10.13 3.22
C VAL A 79 9.57 11.63 3.24
N LYS A 80 9.33 12.22 2.05
CA LYS A 80 8.95 13.63 1.94
C LYS A 80 7.58 13.91 2.57
N LYS A 81 6.61 13.05 2.30
CA LYS A 81 5.27 13.15 2.89
C LYS A 81 5.30 13.07 4.42
N GLU A 82 6.06 12.13 4.97
CA GLU A 82 6.21 11.99 6.42
C GLU A 82 6.87 13.22 7.05
N ALA A 83 7.90 13.76 6.42
CA ALA A 83 8.55 15.00 6.87
C ALA A 83 7.60 16.21 6.83
N GLU A 84 6.82 16.36 5.75
CA GLU A 84 5.81 17.43 5.63
C GLU A 84 4.71 17.29 6.70
N GLN A 85 4.21 16.08 6.93
CA GLN A 85 3.20 15.82 7.96
C GLN A 85 3.73 16.15 9.35
N LYS A 86 4.96 15.74 9.65
CA LYS A 86 5.60 16.06 10.93
C LYS A 86 5.78 17.56 11.13
N ALA A 87 6.20 18.28 10.10
CA ALA A 87 6.34 19.73 10.16
C ALA A 87 4.99 20.44 10.39
N ILE A 88 3.91 19.93 9.78
CA ILE A 88 2.55 20.46 10.00
C ILE A 88 2.09 20.16 11.44
N GLU A 89 2.33 18.96 11.95
CA GLU A 89 1.99 18.58 13.35
C GLU A 89 2.75 19.48 14.35
N GLU A 90 4.07 19.65 14.18
CA GLU A 90 4.90 20.48 15.05
C GLU A 90 4.46 21.97 15.01
N LYS A 91 4.15 22.49 13.82
CA LYS A 91 3.64 23.85 13.68
C LYS A 91 2.29 24.01 14.39
N TYR A 92 1.37 23.08 14.19
CA TYR A 92 0.06 23.09 14.83
C TYR A 92 0.17 23.09 16.37
N GLU A 93 1.02 22.22 16.91
CA GLU A 93 1.26 22.17 18.36
C GLU A 93 1.84 23.48 18.90
N ASN A 94 2.77 24.09 18.18
CA ASN A 94 3.37 25.36 18.56
C ASN A 94 2.35 26.52 18.52
N ASP A 95 1.55 26.56 17.45
CA ASP A 95 0.50 27.57 17.29
C ASP A 95 -0.57 27.41 18.40
N MET A 96 -0.96 26.19 18.76
CA MET A 96 -1.89 25.92 19.87
C MET A 96 -1.33 26.34 21.22
N LYS A 97 -0.07 26.03 21.51
CA LYS A 97 0.59 26.50 22.75
C LYS A 97 0.66 28.02 22.84
N GLU A 98 0.93 28.70 21.73
CA GLU A 98 0.96 30.16 21.71
C GLU A 98 -0.43 30.76 21.90
N ILE A 99 -1.48 30.17 21.31
CA ILE A 99 -2.87 30.57 21.53
C ILE A 99 -3.20 30.44 23.02
N GLU A 100 -2.94 29.29 23.65
CA GLU A 100 -3.22 29.05 25.06
C GLU A 100 -2.47 30.03 25.96
N ARG A 101 -1.19 30.31 25.67
CA ARG A 101 -0.39 31.31 26.38
C ARG A 101 -1.01 32.70 26.29
N LEU A 102 -1.43 33.12 25.11
CA LEU A 102 -2.04 34.43 24.87
C LEU A 102 -3.41 34.53 25.54
N GLU A 103 -4.24 33.50 25.51
CA GLU A 103 -5.52 33.43 26.17
C GLU A 103 -5.36 33.57 27.70
N GLY A 104 -4.34 32.91 28.27
CA GLY A 104 -4.01 33.08 29.70
C GLY A 104 -3.65 34.52 30.08
N ILE A 105 -2.83 35.20 29.23
CA ILE A 105 -2.47 36.60 29.44
C ILE A 105 -3.71 37.53 29.34
N ILE A 106 -4.58 37.30 28.36
CA ILE A 106 -5.80 38.06 28.16
C ILE A 106 -6.70 37.93 29.38
N ALA A 107 -6.92 36.71 29.90
CA ALA A 107 -7.71 36.44 31.08
C ALA A 107 -7.17 37.24 32.31
N GLN A 108 -5.85 37.20 32.54
CA GLN A 108 -5.21 37.93 33.62
C GLN A 108 -5.33 39.46 33.44
N GLN A 109 -5.16 40.00 32.24
CA GLN A 109 -5.27 41.44 31.98
C GLN A 109 -6.70 41.96 32.13
N ARG A 110 -7.70 41.18 31.71
CA ARG A 110 -9.12 41.51 31.93
C ARG A 110 -9.53 41.53 33.42
N GLN A 111 -8.94 40.65 34.23
CA GLN A 111 -9.18 40.62 35.67
C GLN A 111 -8.69 41.91 36.37
N TRP A 112 -7.64 42.57 35.87
CA TRP A 112 -7.11 43.78 36.44
C TRP A 112 -7.84 45.07 36.03
N ASN A 113 -8.80 45.03 35.13
CA ASN A 113 -9.78 46.05 34.73
C ASN A 113 -9.27 47.49 34.59
N ARG A 114 -8.05 47.70 34.12
CA ARG A 114 -7.48 49.01 33.82
C ARG A 114 -7.55 49.25 32.31
N GLU A 115 -7.90 50.48 31.89
CA GLU A 115 -8.08 50.85 30.46
C GLU A 115 -6.87 50.45 29.55
N LYS A 116 -5.64 50.61 30.07
CA LYS A 116 -4.42 50.21 29.36
C LYS A 116 -4.37 48.67 29.17
N ASN A 117 -4.85 47.89 30.13
CA ASN A 117 -4.84 46.42 30.04
C ASN A 117 -5.87 45.91 29.04
N ILE A 118 -7.02 46.57 28.92
CA ILE A 118 -8.06 46.25 27.96
C ILE A 118 -7.53 46.42 26.51
N LYS A 119 -6.90 47.52 26.19
CA LYS A 119 -6.28 47.75 24.86
C LYS A 119 -5.19 46.71 24.52
N THR A 120 -4.45 46.27 25.53
CA THR A 120 -3.41 45.23 25.34
C THR A 120 -4.07 43.87 25.14
N ALA A 121 -5.17 43.55 25.82
CA ALA A 121 -5.92 42.33 25.60
C ALA A 121 -6.50 42.26 24.17
N GLU A 122 -7.15 43.36 23.70
CA GLU A 122 -7.67 43.45 22.32
C GLU A 122 -6.57 43.27 21.24
N SER A 123 -5.39 43.82 21.50
CA SER A 123 -4.26 43.59 20.59
C SER A 123 -3.84 42.12 20.50
N LYS A 124 -3.85 41.42 21.64
CA LYS A 124 -3.52 39.99 21.68
C LYS A 124 -4.61 39.11 21.05
N GLU A 125 -5.88 39.50 21.20
CA GLU A 125 -6.99 38.84 20.52
C GLU A 125 -6.83 38.86 19.00
N LYS A 126 -6.43 40.01 18.44
CA LYS A 126 -6.12 40.12 17.01
C LYS A 126 -4.94 39.22 16.57
N VAL A 127 -3.97 38.99 17.45
CA VAL A 127 -2.89 38.05 17.17
C VAL A 127 -3.42 36.61 17.13
N ILE A 128 -4.27 36.24 18.09
CA ILE A 128 -4.92 34.92 18.12
C ILE A 128 -5.75 34.68 16.85
N GLU A 129 -6.53 35.68 16.43
CA GLU A 129 -7.32 35.59 15.19
C GLU A 129 -6.43 35.31 13.98
N ARG A 130 -5.31 36.03 13.84
CA ARG A 130 -4.34 35.80 12.74
C ARG A 130 -3.73 34.39 12.80
N ILE A 131 -3.39 33.90 14.01
CA ILE A 131 -2.87 32.52 14.14
C ILE A 131 -3.95 31.53 13.74
N LYS A 132 -5.21 31.71 14.20
CA LYS A 132 -6.34 30.85 13.86
C LYS A 132 -6.66 30.86 12.34
N GLU A 133 -6.56 31.98 11.66
CA GLU A 133 -6.72 32.06 10.19
C GLU A 133 -5.65 31.29 9.42
N GLN A 134 -4.43 31.21 9.96
CA GLN A 134 -3.31 30.52 9.33
C GLN A 134 -3.13 29.07 9.85
N LEU A 135 -3.98 28.65 10.79
CA LEU A 135 -3.88 27.34 11.43
C LEU A 135 -4.16 26.21 10.42
N VAL A 136 -3.17 25.42 10.15
CA VAL A 136 -3.33 24.21 9.34
C VAL A 136 -3.56 23.02 10.28
N ILE A 137 -4.78 22.52 10.27
CA ILE A 137 -5.13 21.34 11.07
C ILE A 137 -4.48 20.12 10.43
N PRO A 138 -3.65 19.36 11.15
CA PRO A 138 -3.09 18.11 10.65
C PRO A 138 -4.18 17.13 10.22
N ASP A 139 -3.96 16.41 9.14
CA ASP A 139 -4.86 15.34 8.73
C ASP A 139 -4.91 14.27 9.82
N LYS A 140 -6.12 13.84 10.18
CA LYS A 140 -6.31 12.83 11.21
C LYS A 140 -5.67 11.52 10.75
N LYS A 141 -4.69 11.03 11.49
CA LYS A 141 -4.11 9.70 11.22
C LYS A 141 -5.23 8.67 11.31
N LEU A 142 -5.43 7.94 10.22
CA LEU A 142 -6.36 6.81 10.23
C LEU A 142 -5.82 5.77 11.24
N ASP A 143 -6.67 5.37 12.16
CA ASP A 143 -6.33 4.31 13.11
C ASP A 143 -5.97 3.04 12.33
N LYS A 144 -4.82 2.45 12.68
CA LYS A 144 -4.44 1.17 12.09
C LYS A 144 -5.46 0.13 12.54
N ILE A 145 -6.19 -0.42 11.58
CA ILE A 145 -7.09 -1.55 11.84
C ILE A 145 -6.22 -2.71 12.32
N ARG A 146 -6.42 -3.14 13.55
CA ARG A 146 -5.80 -4.36 14.10
C ARG A 146 -6.79 -5.48 13.98
N PHE A 147 -6.42 -6.54 13.26
CA PHE A 147 -7.17 -7.78 13.22
C PHE A 147 -6.44 -8.79 14.09
N ASP A 148 -7.09 -9.23 15.16
CA ASP A 148 -6.63 -10.36 15.97
C ASP A 148 -7.38 -11.62 15.53
N PHE A 149 -6.68 -12.50 14.83
CA PHE A 149 -7.22 -13.81 14.46
C PHE A 149 -6.76 -14.86 15.47
N THR A 150 -7.63 -15.21 16.39
CA THR A 150 -7.40 -16.35 17.26
C THR A 150 -7.95 -17.61 16.58
N PRO A 151 -7.11 -18.60 16.26
CA PRO A 151 -7.59 -19.83 15.65
C PRO A 151 -8.52 -20.59 16.61
N LYS A 152 -9.67 -21.04 16.14
CA LYS A 152 -10.62 -21.85 16.95
C LYS A 152 -10.04 -23.19 17.36
N CYS A 153 -9.16 -23.77 16.54
CA CYS A 153 -8.47 -25.02 16.80
C CYS A 153 -6.99 -24.88 16.44
N VAL A 154 -6.14 -25.51 17.22
CA VAL A 154 -4.71 -25.57 16.93
C VAL A 154 -4.47 -26.81 16.07
N SER A 155 -4.04 -26.64 14.82
CA SER A 155 -3.67 -27.75 13.93
C SER A 155 -2.45 -28.52 14.48
N GLY A 156 -2.30 -29.77 14.07
CA GLY A 156 -1.06 -30.51 14.27
C GLY A 156 0.16 -29.84 13.63
N GLU A 157 1.33 -30.41 13.77
CA GLU A 157 2.57 -29.87 13.19
C GLU A 157 2.53 -29.89 11.65
N ASP A 158 2.06 -31.00 11.06
CA ASP A 158 1.87 -31.13 9.61
C ASP A 158 0.48 -30.61 9.23
N VAL A 159 0.41 -29.54 8.46
CA VAL A 159 -0.83 -28.86 8.04
C VAL A 159 -1.30 -29.38 6.69
N LEU A 160 -0.39 -29.57 5.75
CA LEU A 160 -0.66 -30.10 4.42
C LEU A 160 0.50 -30.97 3.97
N GLN A 161 0.19 -32.17 3.51
CA GLN A 161 1.14 -33.08 2.88
C GLN A 161 0.62 -33.42 1.49
N VAL A 162 1.42 -33.19 0.46
CA VAL A 162 1.16 -33.53 -0.94
C VAL A 162 2.21 -34.50 -1.41
N THR A 163 1.78 -35.61 -2.03
CA THR A 163 2.67 -36.67 -2.48
C THR A 163 2.35 -37.07 -3.91
N SER A 164 3.34 -36.91 -4.79
CA SER A 164 3.33 -37.35 -6.21
C SER A 164 2.09 -36.90 -6.98
N LEU A 165 1.59 -35.67 -6.70
CA LEU A 165 0.36 -35.17 -7.32
C LEU A 165 0.60 -34.93 -8.82
N LYS A 166 -0.38 -35.38 -9.63
CA LYS A 166 -0.38 -35.27 -11.09
C LYS A 166 -1.69 -34.67 -11.57
N LYS A 167 -1.57 -33.78 -12.60
CA LYS A 167 -2.72 -33.23 -13.33
C LYS A 167 -2.38 -32.97 -14.78
N SER A 168 -3.29 -33.42 -15.65
CA SER A 168 -3.24 -33.23 -17.10
C SER A 168 -4.61 -32.81 -17.62
N PHE A 169 -4.65 -32.09 -18.71
CA PHE A 169 -5.85 -31.77 -19.47
C PHE A 169 -5.68 -32.29 -20.90
N GLY A 170 -6.31 -33.40 -21.23
CA GLY A 170 -6.07 -34.09 -22.49
C GLY A 170 -4.60 -34.46 -22.63
N ASN A 171 -3.94 -33.99 -23.68
CA ASN A 171 -2.53 -34.28 -23.93
C ASN A 171 -1.56 -33.29 -23.26
N HIS A 172 -2.09 -32.30 -22.53
CA HIS A 172 -1.26 -31.30 -21.84
C HIS A 172 -1.09 -31.64 -20.36
N THR A 173 0.11 -32.06 -19.97
CA THR A 173 0.46 -32.28 -18.56
C THR A 173 0.79 -30.93 -17.92
N VAL A 174 0.05 -30.57 -16.87
CA VAL A 174 0.22 -29.32 -16.13
C VAL A 174 1.33 -29.46 -15.10
N PHE A 175 1.29 -30.53 -14.32
CA PHE A 175 2.37 -30.93 -13.41
C PHE A 175 2.34 -32.45 -13.18
N GLU A 176 3.49 -32.98 -12.88
CA GLU A 176 3.71 -34.38 -12.62
C GLU A 176 4.64 -34.56 -11.42
N ASN A 177 4.30 -35.51 -10.54
CA ASN A 177 5.06 -35.84 -9.35
C ASN A 177 5.30 -34.65 -8.39
N ALA A 178 4.33 -33.74 -8.27
CA ALA A 178 4.42 -32.63 -7.34
C ALA A 178 4.32 -33.12 -5.89
N SER A 179 5.36 -32.92 -5.11
CA SER A 179 5.42 -33.36 -3.71
C SER A 179 5.99 -32.24 -2.84
N PHE A 180 5.28 -31.88 -1.78
CA PHE A 180 5.70 -30.88 -0.81
C PHE A 180 4.88 -31.04 0.49
N ASN A 181 5.37 -30.44 1.55
CA ASN A 181 4.66 -30.35 2.83
C ASN A 181 4.62 -28.92 3.31
N VAL A 182 3.60 -28.59 4.11
CA VAL A 182 3.48 -27.30 4.80
C VAL A 182 3.23 -27.59 6.27
N LYS A 183 4.08 -27.02 7.12
CA LYS A 183 3.98 -27.15 8.57
C LYS A 183 3.27 -25.95 9.20
N ARG A 184 2.81 -26.12 10.41
CA ARG A 184 2.19 -25.05 11.18
C ARG A 184 3.16 -23.87 11.36
N GLY A 185 2.70 -22.67 11.04
CA GLY A 185 3.50 -21.44 11.13
C GLY A 185 4.34 -21.14 9.90
N GLU A 186 4.47 -22.08 8.95
CA GLU A 186 5.14 -21.79 7.67
C GLU A 186 4.28 -20.89 6.78
N ARG A 187 4.96 -20.05 6.04
CA ARG A 187 4.37 -19.21 4.98
C ARG A 187 5.03 -19.60 3.67
N VAL A 188 4.32 -20.36 2.88
CA VAL A 188 4.82 -20.93 1.62
C VAL A 188 4.33 -20.06 0.46
N PHE A 189 5.26 -19.65 -0.42
CA PHE A 189 4.95 -18.90 -1.62
C PHE A 189 5.13 -19.78 -2.85
N LEU A 190 4.08 -19.90 -3.68
CA LEU A 190 4.09 -20.70 -4.90
C LEU A 190 4.44 -19.82 -6.09
N LEU A 191 5.62 -20.02 -6.66
CA LEU A 191 6.14 -19.29 -7.82
C LEU A 191 5.95 -20.07 -9.12
N GLY A 192 5.89 -19.36 -10.23
CA GLY A 192 5.88 -19.91 -11.58
C GLY A 192 5.20 -18.97 -12.57
N ASP A 193 5.45 -19.20 -13.85
CA ASP A 193 4.90 -18.39 -14.95
C ASP A 193 3.38 -18.50 -15.06
N ASN A 194 2.76 -17.61 -15.81
CA ASN A 194 1.34 -17.68 -16.08
C ASN A 194 1.01 -18.95 -16.89
N GLY A 195 -0.03 -19.67 -16.44
CA GLY A 195 -0.41 -20.93 -17.06
C GLY A 195 0.34 -22.18 -16.57
N CYS A 196 1.36 -22.07 -15.71
CA CYS A 196 2.11 -23.24 -15.21
C CYS A 196 1.32 -24.13 -14.22
N GLY A 197 0.06 -23.79 -13.89
CA GLY A 197 -0.80 -24.65 -13.08
C GLY A 197 -0.98 -24.27 -11.62
N LYS A 198 -0.52 -23.08 -11.16
CA LYS A 198 -0.70 -22.61 -9.77
C LYS A 198 -2.15 -22.65 -9.30
N THR A 199 -3.04 -22.08 -10.10
CA THR A 199 -4.49 -22.08 -9.81
C THR A 199 -5.09 -23.49 -9.88
N THR A 200 -4.59 -24.33 -10.77
CA THR A 200 -5.00 -25.74 -10.89
C THR A 200 -4.65 -26.50 -9.62
N LEU A 201 -3.44 -26.32 -9.09
CA LEU A 201 -3.02 -26.93 -7.83
C LEU A 201 -3.93 -26.51 -6.67
N LEU A 202 -4.19 -25.20 -6.53
CA LEU A 202 -5.07 -24.69 -5.49
C LEU A 202 -6.50 -25.27 -5.60
N LYS A 203 -7.07 -25.32 -6.81
CA LYS A 203 -8.39 -25.90 -7.03
C LYS A 203 -8.46 -27.39 -6.67
N ILE A 204 -7.39 -28.14 -6.90
CA ILE A 204 -7.31 -29.55 -6.49
C ILE A 204 -7.28 -29.65 -4.96
N LEU A 205 -6.48 -28.82 -4.29
CA LEU A 205 -6.41 -28.82 -2.83
C LEU A 205 -7.72 -28.36 -2.17
N MET A 206 -8.46 -27.45 -2.80
CA MET A 206 -9.79 -27.01 -2.35
C MET A 206 -10.91 -28.04 -2.65
N GLY A 207 -10.62 -29.03 -3.48
CA GLY A 207 -11.61 -30.04 -3.87
C GLY A 207 -12.48 -29.62 -5.07
N ASP A 208 -12.22 -28.46 -5.67
CA ASP A 208 -12.96 -27.94 -6.85
C ASP A 208 -12.58 -28.67 -8.14
N LEU A 209 -11.45 -29.35 -8.16
CA LEU A 209 -10.92 -30.05 -9.33
C LEU A 209 -10.35 -31.41 -8.91
N SER A 210 -10.66 -32.46 -9.70
CA SER A 210 -10.09 -33.80 -9.49
C SER A 210 -8.63 -33.85 -9.91
N ARG A 211 -7.80 -34.54 -9.13
CA ARG A 211 -6.45 -34.96 -9.51
C ARG A 211 -6.49 -36.18 -10.39
N ASP A 212 -5.44 -36.39 -11.16
CA ASP A 212 -5.32 -37.62 -11.99
C ASP A 212 -4.58 -38.73 -11.24
N ASP A 213 -3.54 -38.35 -10.46
CA ASP A 213 -2.79 -39.30 -9.62
C ASP A 213 -2.20 -38.55 -8.40
N GLY A 214 -1.64 -39.32 -7.46
CA GLY A 214 -1.07 -38.83 -6.22
C GLY A 214 -2.10 -38.63 -5.11
N THR A 215 -1.63 -38.16 -3.97
CA THR A 215 -2.48 -37.94 -2.79
C THR A 215 -2.15 -36.63 -2.09
N PHE A 216 -3.11 -36.08 -1.41
CA PHE A 216 -2.85 -35.00 -0.44
C PHE A 216 -3.69 -35.23 0.82
N LYS A 217 -3.16 -34.79 1.94
CA LYS A 217 -3.82 -34.87 3.24
C LYS A 217 -3.68 -33.56 3.98
N PHE A 218 -4.77 -33.10 4.55
CA PHE A 218 -4.73 -32.01 5.53
C PHE A 218 -4.53 -32.61 6.93
N GLY A 219 -3.81 -31.89 7.76
CA GLY A 219 -3.61 -32.24 9.16
C GLY A 219 -4.93 -32.31 9.94
N ALA A 220 -4.93 -33.04 11.03
CA ALA A 220 -6.09 -33.15 11.91
C ALA A 220 -6.48 -31.73 12.43
N SER A 221 -7.82 -31.50 12.51
CA SER A 221 -8.39 -30.24 13.04
C SER A 221 -8.29 -28.99 12.13
N LEU A 222 -8.08 -29.14 10.82
CA LEU A 222 -8.24 -28.05 9.88
C LEU A 222 -9.72 -27.91 9.48
N MET A 223 -10.28 -26.71 9.62
CA MET A 223 -11.51 -26.32 8.96
C MET A 223 -11.16 -25.90 7.53
N THR A 224 -11.55 -26.68 6.54
CA THR A 224 -11.52 -26.32 5.11
C THR A 224 -12.79 -25.60 4.73
#